data_9a4dbcaa32e02e32cc748f87093be825
#
_entry.id   9a4dbcaa32e02e32cc748f87093be825
#
_cell.length_a   1.000
_cell.length_b   1.000
_cell.length_c   1.000
_cell.angle_alpha   90.00
_cell.angle_beta   90.00
_cell.angle_gamma   90.00
#
_symmetry.space_group_name_H-M   'P 1'
#
loop_
_entity.id
_entity.type
_entity.pdbx_description
1 polymer ?
#
loop_
_entity_poly.entity_id
_entity_poly.type
_entity_poly.pdbx_seq_one_letter_code
_entity_poly.pdbx_strand_id
1 'polypeptide(L)'
;MEVIEQERIRRRFSQAVNTYDDHADAQKRICAHLVQLLTVYTSSHFRRVLEIGCGSGGFTRLLKQECQIEEWVLNDLCETWQSAIEELFPSATPLFLAGDAERLAFPGTFDLIASASALQWMKDLPRFLHKLSSTLSPGGMLAFNTFTPDNLHEIKELTGEGD
;
A
#
# COMPACT_ATOMS: atom_id res chain seq x y z
N MET A 1 9.88 23.67 1.59
CA MET A 1 8.44 23.47 1.31
C MET A 1 8.08 21.98 1.20
N GLU A 2 8.84 21.17 0.52
CA GLU A 2 8.61 19.72 0.33
C GLU A 2 8.59 18.88 1.62
N VAL A 3 9.49 19.15 2.55
CA VAL A 3 9.59 18.43 3.84
C VAL A 3 8.36 18.69 4.71
N ILE A 4 7.80 19.90 4.65
CA ILE A 4 6.63 20.30 5.44
C ILE A 4 5.35 19.57 4.97
N GLU A 5 5.24 19.28 3.69
CA GLU A 5 4.06 18.59 3.12
C GLU A 5 4.07 17.09 3.45
N GLN A 6 5.21 16.44 3.37
CA GLN A 6 5.36 15.04 3.82
C GLN A 6 5.13 14.89 5.31
N GLU A 7 5.63 15.84 6.13
CA GLU A 7 5.39 15.85 7.57
C GLU A 7 3.90 16.03 7.89
N ARG A 8 3.16 16.85 7.11
CA ARG A 8 1.71 17.01 7.24
C ARG A 8 0.96 15.74 6.87
N ILE A 9 1.35 15.07 5.79
CA ILE A 9 0.79 13.79 5.35
C ILE A 9 1.04 12.74 6.43
N ARG A 10 2.28 12.58 6.87
CA ARG A 10 2.67 11.68 7.93
C ARG A 10 1.88 11.93 9.23
N ARG A 11 1.72 13.19 9.63
CA ARG A 11 0.96 13.58 10.83
C ARG A 11 -0.52 13.28 10.70
N ARG A 12 -1.12 13.50 9.53
CA ARG A 12 -2.53 13.16 9.27
C ARG A 12 -2.76 11.65 9.34
N PHE A 13 -1.88 10.85 8.76
CA PHE A 13 -1.97 9.39 8.85
C PHE A 13 -1.76 8.88 10.27
N SER A 14 -0.82 9.44 11.03
CA SER A 14 -0.61 9.08 12.44
C SER A 14 -1.79 9.46 13.35
N GLN A 15 -2.49 10.55 13.04
CA GLN A 15 -3.68 10.98 13.79
C GLN A 15 -4.95 10.21 13.39
N ALA A 16 -5.03 9.74 12.14
CA ALA A 16 -6.15 8.94 11.63
C ALA A 16 -6.21 7.54 12.28
N VAL A 17 -5.19 7.09 12.97
CA VAL A 17 -5.18 5.84 13.74
C VAL A 17 -6.38 5.71 14.68
N ASN A 18 -6.86 6.82 15.22
CA ASN A 18 -7.98 6.85 16.18
C ASN A 18 -9.37 7.12 15.57
N THR A 19 -9.45 7.48 14.27
CA THR A 19 -10.71 7.81 13.58
C THR A 19 -10.96 6.94 12.35
N TYR A 20 -10.19 5.87 12.19
CA TYR A 20 -10.13 5.05 10.98
C TYR A 20 -11.34 4.13 10.78
N ASP A 21 -12.19 3.94 11.80
CA ASP A 21 -13.25 2.94 11.74
C ASP A 21 -14.41 3.29 10.79
N ASP A 22 -14.75 4.57 10.62
CA ASP A 22 -15.90 4.97 9.78
C ASP A 22 -15.59 4.97 8.26
N HIS A 23 -14.30 5.12 7.88
CA HIS A 23 -13.85 5.01 6.49
C HIS A 23 -13.34 3.60 6.13
N ALA A 24 -13.29 2.72 7.12
CA ALA A 24 -12.73 1.37 7.00
C ALA A 24 -13.50 0.48 6.03
N ASP A 25 -14.80 0.67 5.86
CA ASP A 25 -15.62 -0.22 5.03
C ASP A 25 -15.33 -0.07 3.53
N ALA A 26 -15.15 1.15 3.04
CA ALA A 26 -14.77 1.39 1.65
C ALA A 26 -13.37 0.81 1.37
N GLN A 27 -12.41 1.08 2.26
CA GLN A 27 -11.06 0.51 2.13
C GLN A 27 -11.03 -1.01 2.22
N LYS A 28 -11.79 -1.62 3.13
CA LYS A 28 -11.92 -3.08 3.22
C LYS A 28 -12.45 -3.68 1.91
N ARG A 29 -13.46 -3.05 1.30
CA ARG A 29 -14.00 -3.48 0.00
C ARG A 29 -12.98 -3.35 -1.12
N ILE A 30 -12.22 -2.25 -1.16
CA ILE A 30 -11.16 -2.04 -2.14
C ILE A 30 -10.08 -3.12 -2.00
N CYS A 31 -9.60 -3.36 -0.77
CA CYS A 31 -8.62 -4.40 -0.48
C CYS A 31 -9.13 -5.80 -0.88
N ALA A 32 -10.36 -6.14 -0.51
CA ALA A 32 -10.97 -7.42 -0.85
C ALA A 32 -11.10 -7.62 -2.37
N HIS A 33 -11.51 -6.57 -3.09
CA HIS A 33 -11.61 -6.64 -4.55
C HIS A 33 -10.24 -6.81 -5.21
N LEU A 34 -9.22 -6.11 -4.75
CA LEU A 34 -7.87 -6.25 -5.27
C LEU A 34 -7.31 -7.66 -5.05
N VAL A 35 -7.52 -8.25 -3.87
CA VAL A 35 -7.14 -9.64 -3.59
C VAL A 35 -7.92 -10.62 -4.45
N GLN A 36 -9.23 -10.41 -4.62
CA GLN A 36 -10.05 -11.25 -5.52
C GLN A 36 -9.51 -11.23 -6.95
N LEU A 37 -9.14 -10.07 -7.47
CA LEU A 37 -8.52 -9.98 -8.79
C LEU A 37 -7.19 -10.76 -8.84
N LEU A 38 -6.35 -10.64 -7.81
CA LEU A 38 -5.11 -11.41 -7.72
C LEU A 38 -5.36 -12.91 -7.79
N THR A 39 -6.33 -13.43 -7.03
CA THR A 39 -6.64 -14.87 -7.00
C THR A 39 -7.21 -15.39 -8.34
N VAL A 40 -7.89 -14.52 -9.11
CA VAL A 40 -8.39 -14.86 -10.44
C VAL A 40 -7.27 -14.92 -11.48
N TYR A 41 -6.34 -14.00 -11.42
CA TYR A 41 -5.30 -13.83 -12.45
C TYR A 41 -3.97 -14.50 -12.14
N THR A 42 -3.79 -15.09 -10.96
CA THR A 42 -2.54 -15.73 -10.55
C THR A 42 -2.77 -17.07 -9.86
N SER A 43 -1.68 -17.82 -9.65
CA SER A 43 -1.69 -19.03 -8.82
C SER A 43 -1.85 -18.75 -7.32
N SER A 44 -1.90 -17.49 -6.90
CA SER A 44 -1.93 -17.06 -5.51
C SER A 44 -0.73 -17.57 -4.68
N HIS A 45 0.35 -17.98 -5.35
CA HIS A 45 1.59 -18.41 -4.72
C HIS A 45 2.72 -17.49 -5.16
N PHE A 46 3.34 -16.81 -4.21
CA PHE A 46 4.42 -15.87 -4.43
C PHE A 46 5.58 -16.18 -3.49
N ARG A 47 6.77 -16.26 -4.05
CA ARG A 47 7.98 -16.43 -3.25
C ARG A 47 8.27 -15.15 -2.45
N ARG A 48 8.19 -13.98 -3.11
CA ARG A 48 8.59 -12.73 -2.49
C ARG A 48 7.65 -11.60 -2.86
N VAL A 49 7.08 -10.95 -1.85
CA VAL A 49 6.09 -9.88 -2.02
C VAL A 49 6.59 -8.58 -1.39
N LEU A 50 6.40 -7.47 -2.10
CA LEU A 50 6.54 -6.11 -1.57
C LEU A 50 5.15 -5.48 -1.49
N GLU A 51 4.76 -5.06 -0.30
CA GLU A 51 3.57 -4.23 -0.11
C GLU A 51 3.97 -2.78 0.17
N ILE A 52 3.43 -1.85 -0.61
CA ILE A 52 3.65 -0.40 -0.47
C ILE A 52 2.47 0.22 0.26
N GLY A 53 2.75 0.92 1.37
CA GLY A 53 1.73 1.58 2.17
C GLY A 53 0.87 0.58 2.96
N CYS A 54 1.52 -0.31 3.72
CA CYS A 54 0.82 -1.39 4.43
C CYS A 54 -0.08 -0.89 5.58
N GLY A 55 0.18 0.29 6.13
CA GLY A 55 -0.58 0.85 7.25
C GLY A 55 -0.69 -0.14 8.42
N SER A 56 -1.88 -0.25 8.97
CA SER A 56 -2.20 -1.21 10.07
C SER A 56 -2.26 -2.67 9.63
N GLY A 57 -1.95 -2.98 8.36
CA GLY A 57 -1.95 -4.35 7.85
C GLY A 57 -3.31 -4.87 7.40
N GLY A 58 -4.26 -4.01 7.08
CA GLY A 58 -5.59 -4.44 6.59
C GLY A 58 -5.49 -5.25 5.31
N PHE A 59 -4.76 -4.76 4.32
CA PHE A 59 -4.53 -5.48 3.07
C PHE A 59 -3.57 -6.66 3.25
N THR A 60 -2.53 -6.50 4.09
CA THR A 60 -1.60 -7.57 4.46
C THR A 60 -2.34 -8.80 4.99
N ARG A 61 -3.35 -8.61 5.87
CA ARG A 61 -4.16 -9.72 6.41
C ARG A 61 -4.89 -10.50 5.31
N LEU A 62 -5.49 -9.78 4.36
CA LEU A 62 -6.21 -10.41 3.25
C LEU A 62 -5.26 -11.18 2.33
N LEU A 63 -4.11 -10.59 1.99
CA LEU A 63 -3.07 -11.30 1.22
C LEU A 63 -2.62 -12.58 1.93
N LYS A 64 -2.43 -12.54 3.26
CA LYS A 64 -2.06 -13.72 4.05
C LYS A 64 -3.15 -14.80 4.08
N GLN A 65 -4.40 -14.42 4.00
CA GLN A 65 -5.53 -15.37 3.99
C GLN A 65 -5.69 -16.05 2.63
N GLU A 66 -5.51 -15.30 1.55
CA GLU A 66 -5.85 -15.75 0.20
C GLU A 66 -4.64 -16.19 -0.64
N CYS A 67 -3.41 -15.85 -0.20
CA CYS A 67 -2.19 -16.14 -0.92
C CYS A 67 -1.17 -16.89 -0.06
N GLN A 68 -0.38 -17.74 -0.70
CA GLN A 68 0.80 -18.36 -0.11
C GLN A 68 2.02 -17.50 -0.42
N ILE A 69 2.64 -16.92 0.59
CA ILE A 69 3.75 -15.98 0.46
C ILE A 69 4.87 -16.40 1.39
N GLU A 70 6.07 -16.60 0.84
CA GLU A 70 7.22 -17.10 1.59
C GLU A 70 7.99 -15.97 2.28
N GLU A 71 8.24 -14.85 1.57
CA GLU A 71 8.99 -13.71 2.09
C GLU A 71 8.17 -12.41 1.94
N TRP A 72 8.13 -11.63 3.00
CA TRP A 72 7.40 -10.37 3.07
C TRP A 72 8.34 -9.20 3.24
N VAL A 73 8.19 -8.21 2.38
CA VAL A 73 8.75 -6.87 2.53
C VAL A 73 7.59 -5.90 2.57
N LEU A 74 7.48 -5.15 3.65
CA LEU A 74 6.37 -4.24 3.91
C LEU A 74 6.91 -2.84 4.07
N ASN A 75 6.34 -1.89 3.37
CA ASN A 75 6.72 -0.49 3.46
C ASN A 75 5.56 0.36 3.95
N ASP A 76 5.86 1.29 4.81
CA ASP A 76 4.98 2.41 5.11
C ASP A 76 5.79 3.68 5.40
N LEU A 77 5.18 4.84 5.16
CA LEU A 77 5.79 6.13 5.50
C LEU A 77 5.95 6.30 7.01
N CYS A 78 5.04 5.71 7.78
CA CYS A 78 4.95 5.82 9.24
C CYS A 78 5.54 4.58 9.92
N GLU A 79 6.68 4.74 10.58
CA GLU A 79 7.32 3.68 11.38
C GLU A 79 6.41 3.14 12.50
N THR A 80 5.46 3.95 12.96
CA THR A 80 4.51 3.58 14.02
C THR A 80 3.68 2.33 13.71
N TRP A 81 3.55 1.95 12.43
CA TRP A 81 2.83 0.74 12.05
C TRP A 81 3.63 -0.55 12.23
N GLN A 82 4.94 -0.47 12.45
CA GLN A 82 5.80 -1.64 12.54
C GLN A 82 5.30 -2.65 13.58
N SER A 83 4.94 -2.19 14.79
CA SER A 83 4.45 -3.08 15.85
C SER A 83 3.16 -3.81 15.46
N ALA A 84 2.21 -3.11 14.85
CA ALA A 84 0.97 -3.70 14.38
C ALA A 84 1.20 -4.74 13.26
N ILE A 85 2.18 -4.48 12.42
CA ILE A 85 2.60 -5.43 11.37
C ILE A 85 3.26 -6.65 11.99
N GLU A 86 4.18 -6.50 12.93
CA GLU A 86 4.87 -7.61 13.58
C GLU A 86 3.89 -8.57 14.29
N GLU A 87 2.82 -8.05 14.88
CA GLU A 87 1.75 -8.86 15.48
C GLU A 87 1.03 -9.79 14.48
N LEU A 88 1.03 -9.44 13.19
CA LEU A 88 0.46 -10.29 12.14
C LEU A 88 1.35 -11.48 11.79
N PHE A 89 2.60 -11.49 12.23
CA PHE A 89 3.61 -12.50 11.87
C PHE A 89 4.21 -13.17 13.10
N PRO A 90 3.43 -13.92 13.88
CA PRO A 90 3.90 -14.51 15.16
C PRO A 90 5.02 -15.54 14.97
N SER A 91 5.15 -16.13 13.78
CA SER A 91 6.12 -17.20 13.49
C SER A 91 7.23 -16.78 12.51
N ALA A 92 7.17 -15.57 11.95
CA ALA A 92 8.16 -15.08 11.00
C ALA A 92 8.19 -13.56 11.08
N THR A 93 9.36 -12.94 11.03
CA THR A 93 9.46 -11.48 11.04
C THR A 93 9.55 -10.97 9.59
N PRO A 94 8.58 -10.19 9.11
CA PRO A 94 8.67 -9.54 7.81
C PRO A 94 9.74 -8.45 7.85
N LEU A 95 10.34 -8.13 6.70
CA LEU A 95 11.17 -6.94 6.58
C LEU A 95 10.27 -5.70 6.49
N PHE A 96 10.26 -4.89 7.54
CA PHE A 96 9.55 -3.61 7.54
C PHE A 96 10.50 -2.46 7.16
N LEU A 97 10.12 -1.69 6.16
CA LEU A 97 10.89 -0.56 5.63
C LEU A 97 10.10 0.74 5.87
N ALA A 98 10.43 1.44 6.94
CA ALA A 98 9.84 2.75 7.21
C ALA A 98 10.43 3.83 6.30
N GLY A 99 9.58 4.62 5.68
CA GLY A 99 9.98 5.80 4.91
C GLY A 99 9.29 5.93 3.56
N ASP A 100 9.67 6.99 2.86
CA ASP A 100 9.13 7.35 1.56
C ASP A 100 9.51 6.31 0.50
N ALA A 101 8.52 5.60 -0.02
CA ALA A 101 8.68 4.56 -1.03
C ALA A 101 9.36 5.06 -2.33
N GLU A 102 9.14 6.33 -2.69
CA GLU A 102 9.79 6.91 -3.87
C GLU A 102 11.32 7.03 -3.70
N ARG A 103 11.79 7.15 -2.46
CA ARG A 103 13.21 7.36 -2.09
C ARG A 103 13.90 6.10 -1.62
N LEU A 104 13.18 5.17 -1.02
CA LEU A 104 13.74 3.92 -0.50
C LEU A 104 14.27 3.03 -1.63
N ALA A 105 15.37 2.33 -1.38
CA ALA A 105 15.81 1.22 -2.19
C ALA A 105 15.15 -0.07 -1.67
N PHE A 106 14.46 -0.80 -2.53
CA PHE A 106 13.90 -2.09 -2.17
C PHE A 106 14.91 -3.20 -2.43
N PRO A 107 15.14 -4.11 -1.47
CA PRO A 107 16.18 -5.13 -1.60
C PRO A 107 15.73 -6.28 -2.50
N GLY A 108 16.42 -6.47 -3.62
CA GLY A 108 16.18 -7.59 -4.55
C GLY A 108 15.00 -7.39 -5.49
N THR A 109 14.43 -8.50 -5.94
CA THR A 109 13.28 -8.53 -6.85
C THR A 109 12.08 -9.21 -6.20
N PHE A 110 10.88 -8.98 -6.76
CA PHE A 110 9.61 -9.43 -6.20
C PHE A 110 8.74 -10.09 -7.27
N ASP A 111 8.05 -11.15 -6.88
CA ASP A 111 7.07 -11.82 -7.75
C ASP A 111 5.74 -11.06 -7.75
N LEU A 112 5.45 -10.38 -6.64
CA LEU A 112 4.31 -9.49 -6.52
C LEU A 112 4.75 -8.19 -5.83
N ILE A 113 4.40 -7.08 -6.43
CA ILE A 113 4.39 -5.77 -5.76
C ILE A 113 2.93 -5.37 -5.65
N ALA A 114 2.46 -5.14 -4.42
CA ALA A 114 1.06 -4.83 -4.15
C ALA A 114 0.91 -3.52 -3.39
N SER A 115 -0.16 -2.79 -3.66
CA SER A 115 -0.46 -1.55 -2.94
C SER A 115 -1.96 -1.27 -2.94
N ALA A 116 -2.54 -1.10 -1.77
CA ALA A 116 -3.93 -0.73 -1.63
C ALA A 116 -4.06 0.70 -1.08
N SER A 117 -4.60 1.59 -1.89
CA SER A 117 -4.90 3.00 -1.52
C SER A 117 -3.70 3.81 -1.02
N ALA A 118 -2.50 3.58 -1.59
CA ALA A 118 -1.31 4.34 -1.24
C ALA A 118 -0.68 5.08 -2.44
N LEU A 119 -0.80 4.56 -3.67
CA LEU A 119 -0.09 5.14 -4.81
C LEU A 119 -0.59 6.52 -5.23
N GLN A 120 -1.80 6.91 -4.88
CA GLN A 120 -2.32 8.26 -5.11
C GLN A 120 -1.54 9.37 -4.38
N TRP A 121 -0.73 9.00 -3.39
CA TRP A 121 0.10 9.94 -2.62
C TRP A 121 1.51 10.13 -3.18
N MET A 122 1.85 9.39 -4.25
CA MET A 122 3.15 9.52 -4.90
C MET A 122 3.24 10.85 -5.67
N LYS A 123 4.38 11.52 -5.55
CA LYS A 123 4.62 12.81 -6.20
C LYS A 123 4.84 12.65 -7.70
N ASP A 124 5.58 11.61 -8.08
CA ASP A 124 5.88 11.26 -9.47
C ASP A 124 5.51 9.80 -9.70
N LEU A 125 4.19 9.54 -9.80
CA LEU A 125 3.68 8.18 -10.01
C LEU A 125 4.27 7.50 -11.25
N PRO A 126 4.41 8.13 -12.44
CA PRO A 126 5.03 7.49 -13.58
C PRO A 126 6.46 7.01 -13.31
N ARG A 127 7.28 7.86 -12.71
CA ARG A 127 8.66 7.52 -12.32
C ARG A 127 8.68 6.40 -11.28
N PHE A 128 7.77 6.46 -10.31
CA PHE A 128 7.66 5.44 -9.27
C PHE A 128 7.25 4.09 -9.85
N LEU A 129 6.27 4.04 -10.75
CA LEU A 129 5.87 2.83 -11.46
C LEU A 129 7.02 2.24 -12.28
N HIS A 130 7.83 3.08 -12.94
CA HIS A 130 9.03 2.63 -13.64
C HIS A 130 10.05 2.02 -12.67
N LYS A 131 10.27 2.64 -11.51
CA LYS A 131 11.11 2.09 -10.44
C LYS A 131 10.58 0.72 -9.98
N LEU A 132 9.29 0.59 -9.70
CA LEU A 132 8.70 -0.67 -9.27
C LEU A 132 8.83 -1.76 -10.35
N SER A 133 8.60 -1.42 -11.61
CA SER A 133 8.75 -2.37 -12.71
C SER A 133 10.16 -2.94 -12.82
N SER A 134 11.20 -2.15 -12.52
CA SER A 134 12.59 -2.59 -12.50
C SER A 134 12.93 -3.50 -11.31
N THR A 135 12.08 -3.57 -10.30
CA THR A 135 12.24 -4.46 -9.14
C THR A 135 11.35 -5.70 -9.20
N LEU A 136 10.57 -5.88 -10.27
CA LEU A 136 9.83 -7.12 -10.50
C LEU A 136 10.75 -8.24 -11.00
N SER A 137 10.52 -9.44 -10.51
CA SER A 137 11.09 -10.66 -11.08
C SER A 137 10.56 -10.89 -12.50
N PRO A 138 11.27 -11.65 -13.36
CA PRO A 138 10.71 -12.07 -14.64
C PRO A 138 9.36 -12.78 -14.45
N GLY A 139 8.31 -12.26 -15.10
CA GLY A 139 6.94 -12.74 -14.91
C GLY A 139 6.24 -12.24 -13.62
N GLY A 140 6.90 -11.37 -12.86
CA GLY A 140 6.31 -10.76 -11.67
C GLY A 140 5.19 -9.78 -12.01
N MET A 141 4.34 -9.51 -11.03
CA MET A 141 3.12 -8.71 -11.17
C MET A 141 3.13 -7.49 -10.26
N LEU A 142 2.61 -6.37 -10.79
CA LEU A 142 2.28 -5.19 -10.00
C LEU A 142 0.75 -5.09 -9.90
N ALA A 143 0.23 -5.14 -8.69
CA ALA A 143 -1.20 -5.04 -8.40
C ALA A 143 -1.48 -3.87 -7.47
N PHE A 144 -2.26 -2.91 -7.92
CA PHE A 144 -2.60 -1.74 -7.11
C PHE A 144 -3.96 -1.16 -7.49
N ASN A 145 -4.52 -0.39 -6.59
CA ASN A 145 -5.60 0.54 -6.88
C ASN A 145 -5.15 1.97 -6.65
N THR A 146 -5.81 2.88 -7.35
CA THR A 146 -5.64 4.32 -7.16
C THR A 146 -6.97 5.02 -7.42
N PHE A 147 -7.06 6.27 -7.06
CA PHE A 147 -8.24 7.08 -7.31
C PHE A 147 -8.09 7.90 -8.59
N THR A 148 -9.17 8.04 -9.32
CA THR A 148 -9.23 8.95 -10.48
C THR A 148 -9.34 10.41 -10.03
N PRO A 149 -9.04 11.38 -10.91
CA PRO A 149 -9.26 12.80 -10.62
C PRO A 149 -10.70 13.14 -10.23
N ASP A 150 -11.66 12.34 -10.69
CA ASP A 150 -13.10 12.52 -10.40
C ASP A 150 -13.52 11.98 -9.04
N ASN A 151 -12.57 11.42 -8.28
CA ASN A 151 -12.87 10.97 -6.92
C ASN A 151 -13.31 12.14 -6.05
N LEU A 152 -14.42 11.95 -5.32
CA LEU A 152 -15.06 12.98 -4.50
C LEU A 152 -15.68 14.14 -5.31
N HIS A 153 -16.04 13.91 -6.58
CA HIS A 153 -16.65 14.92 -7.43
C HIS A 153 -17.91 15.53 -6.77
N GLU A 154 -18.79 14.71 -6.20
CA GLU A 154 -20.00 15.15 -5.53
C GLU A 154 -19.71 16.05 -4.30
N ILE A 155 -18.63 15.78 -3.57
CA ILE A 155 -18.22 16.63 -2.44
C ILE A 155 -17.64 17.94 -2.93
N LYS A 156 -16.83 17.92 -3.99
CA LYS A 156 -16.28 19.13 -4.61
C LYS A 156 -17.37 20.03 -5.16
N GLU A 157 -18.41 19.47 -5.78
CA GLU A 157 -19.57 20.23 -6.25
C GLU A 157 -20.33 20.90 -5.10
N LEU A 158 -20.49 20.19 -3.96
CA LEU A 158 -21.21 20.71 -2.79
C LEU A 158 -20.42 21.76 -2.01
N THR A 159 -19.11 21.67 -1.98
CA THR A 159 -18.24 22.57 -1.19
C THR A 159 -17.72 23.77 -2.00
N GLY A 160 -17.87 23.76 -3.32
CA GLY A 160 -17.33 24.81 -4.20
C GLY A 160 -15.80 24.84 -4.25
N GLU A 161 -15.13 23.82 -3.76
CA GLU A 161 -13.68 23.65 -3.86
C GLU A 161 -13.32 22.94 -5.17
N GLY A 162 -13.27 23.70 -6.23
CA GLY A 162 -12.90 23.14 -7.53
C GLY A 162 -12.58 24.23 -8.53
N ASP A 163 -11.39 24.82 -8.41
CA ASP A 163 -10.56 25.38 -9.50
C ASP A 163 -9.13 25.53 -9.00
#